data_c0c3791ca9c81e5789d1039f7e673b93
#
_entry.id   c0c3791ca9c81e5789d1039f7e673b93
#
_cell.length_a   1.000
_cell.length_b   1.000
_cell.length_c   1.000
_cell.angle_alpha   90.00
_cell.angle_beta   90.00
_cell.angle_gamma   90.00
#
_symmetry.space_group_name_H-M   'P 1'
#
loop_
_entity.id
_entity.type
_entity.pdbx_description
1 polymer ?
#
loop_
_entity_poly.entity_id
_entity_poly.type
_entity_poly.pdbx_seq_one_letter_code
_entity_poly.pdbx_strand_id
1 'polypeptide(L)'
;MNLSEHLKSRHLDMTLHHPVLDEGTRTVTFFLYNLSGQLVGFQQYKPDSDKKLSNDPRDSRYFTYKNSQTLAVWGVESLHLTPNVVFVTEGVFDAARLTERGVSALAVLSNNPKPELKNWLSTLNRKVV
;
A
#
# COMPACT_ATOMS: atom_id res chain seq x y z
N MET A 1 -12.87 -16.70 -8.82
CA MET A 1 -12.63 -15.27 -9.05
C MET A 1 -11.15 -15.07 -9.35
N ASN A 2 -10.81 -14.42 -10.46
CA ASN A 2 -9.41 -14.13 -10.75
C ASN A 2 -8.92 -12.95 -9.89
N LEU A 3 -7.60 -12.71 -9.89
CA LEU A 3 -7.04 -11.65 -9.04
C LEU A 3 -7.56 -10.27 -9.40
N SER A 4 -7.73 -9.98 -10.69
CA SER A 4 -8.27 -8.69 -11.15
C SER A 4 -9.67 -8.45 -10.58
N GLU A 5 -10.55 -9.43 -10.69
CA GLU A 5 -11.91 -9.36 -10.14
C GLU A 5 -11.89 -9.20 -8.63
N HIS A 6 -11.00 -9.94 -7.95
CA HIS A 6 -10.86 -9.86 -6.51
C HIS A 6 -10.45 -8.45 -6.06
N LEU A 7 -9.44 -7.86 -6.71
CA LEU A 7 -9.01 -6.49 -6.38
C LEU A 7 -10.11 -5.47 -6.63
N LYS A 8 -10.84 -5.62 -7.74
CA LYS A 8 -11.98 -4.76 -8.04
C LYS A 8 -13.04 -4.84 -6.94
N SER A 9 -13.32 -6.04 -6.43
CA SER A 9 -14.26 -6.24 -5.33
C SER A 9 -13.79 -5.58 -4.02
N ARG A 10 -12.47 -5.36 -3.88
CA ARG A 10 -11.85 -4.67 -2.75
C ARG A 10 -11.63 -3.18 -3.02
N HIS A 11 -12.24 -2.62 -4.07
CA HIS A 11 -12.21 -1.19 -4.41
C HIS A 11 -10.82 -0.68 -4.82
N LEU A 12 -9.95 -1.55 -5.34
CA LEU A 12 -8.63 -1.14 -5.80
C LEU A 12 -8.66 -0.83 -7.29
N ASP A 13 -8.35 0.43 -7.63
CA ASP A 13 -8.30 0.89 -9.01
C ASP A 13 -6.94 0.53 -9.62
N MET A 14 -6.91 -0.49 -10.48
CA MET A 14 -5.68 -0.97 -11.08
C MET A 14 -5.08 0.00 -12.09
N THR A 15 -5.88 0.90 -12.67
CA THR A 15 -5.35 1.89 -13.60
C THR A 15 -4.62 3.03 -12.88
N LEU A 16 -4.97 3.29 -11.63
CA LEU A 16 -4.26 4.27 -10.81
C LEU A 16 -3.02 3.65 -10.15
N HIS A 17 -3.15 2.44 -9.61
CA HIS A 17 -2.14 1.88 -8.72
C HIS A 17 -1.17 0.90 -9.39
N HIS A 18 -1.54 0.32 -10.52
CA HIS A 18 -0.69 -0.59 -11.31
C HIS A 18 -0.04 -1.73 -10.52
N PRO A 19 -0.81 -2.53 -9.76
CA PRO A 19 -0.22 -3.67 -9.08
C PRO A 19 0.19 -4.74 -10.09
N VAL A 20 1.12 -5.60 -9.70
CA VAL A 20 1.51 -6.74 -10.52
C VAL A 20 0.74 -7.98 -10.05
N LEU A 21 0.07 -8.64 -10.98
CA LEU A 21 -0.75 -9.82 -10.71
C LEU A 21 -0.08 -11.07 -11.27
N ASP A 22 0.09 -12.07 -10.42
CA ASP A 22 0.58 -13.40 -10.84
C ASP A 22 -0.52 -14.42 -10.54
N GLU A 23 -1.29 -14.76 -11.57
CA GLU A 23 -2.38 -15.74 -11.43
C GLU A 23 -1.86 -17.15 -11.16
N GLY A 24 -0.66 -17.48 -11.62
CA GLY A 24 -0.07 -18.80 -11.41
C GLY A 24 0.19 -19.08 -9.94
N THR A 25 0.67 -18.10 -9.21
CA THR A 25 0.93 -18.21 -7.77
C THR A 25 -0.16 -17.57 -6.92
N ARG A 26 -1.16 -16.97 -7.53
CA ARG A 26 -2.23 -16.23 -6.86
C ARG A 26 -1.67 -15.16 -5.92
N THR A 27 -0.74 -14.35 -6.46
CA THR A 27 -0.03 -13.32 -5.71
C THR A 27 -0.19 -11.97 -6.38
N VAL A 28 -0.51 -10.96 -5.57
CA VAL A 28 -0.55 -9.55 -5.98
C VAL A 28 0.64 -8.84 -5.35
N THR A 29 1.37 -8.05 -6.14
CA THR A 29 2.47 -7.24 -5.63
C THR A 29 2.07 -5.78 -5.65
N PHE A 30 2.09 -5.15 -4.48
CA PHE A 30 1.91 -3.71 -4.30
C PHE A 30 3.28 -3.08 -4.11
N PHE A 31 3.54 -1.96 -4.80
CA PHE A 31 4.84 -1.30 -4.72
C PHE A 31 4.83 -0.21 -3.65
N LEU A 32 5.92 -0.10 -2.91
CA LEU A 32 6.09 0.88 -1.84
C LEU A 32 7.11 1.92 -2.27
N TYR A 33 6.77 3.18 -2.02
CA TYR A 33 7.60 4.31 -2.44
C TYR A 33 7.91 5.21 -1.25
N ASN A 34 9.02 5.95 -1.36
CA ASN A 34 9.22 7.09 -0.47
C ASN A 34 8.47 8.31 -1.03
N LEU A 35 8.46 9.44 -0.32
CA LEU A 35 7.74 10.63 -0.77
C LEU A 35 8.37 11.30 -1.99
N SER A 36 9.60 10.94 -2.33
CA SER A 36 10.26 11.39 -3.56
C SER A 36 9.86 10.55 -4.78
N GLY A 37 9.01 9.54 -4.59
CA GLY A 37 8.55 8.67 -5.67
C GLY A 37 9.52 7.56 -6.04
N GLN A 38 10.54 7.31 -5.22
CA GLN A 38 11.49 6.22 -5.47
C GLN A 38 10.94 4.90 -4.93
N LEU A 39 11.08 3.83 -5.72
CA LEU A 39 10.68 2.49 -5.31
C LEU A 39 11.62 1.98 -4.22
N VAL A 40 11.08 1.67 -3.04
CA VAL A 40 11.88 1.27 -1.88
C VAL A 40 11.43 -0.04 -1.24
N GLY A 41 10.39 -0.67 -1.78
CA GLY A 41 9.92 -1.94 -1.26
C GLY A 41 8.67 -2.44 -1.96
N PHE A 42 8.13 -3.52 -1.44
CA PHE A 42 6.88 -4.09 -1.96
C PHE A 42 6.15 -4.83 -0.86
N GLN A 43 4.85 -5.01 -1.06
CA GLN A 43 4.04 -5.92 -0.26
C GLN A 43 3.42 -6.95 -1.20
N GLN A 44 3.58 -8.22 -0.88
CA GLN A 44 2.89 -9.30 -1.58
C GLN A 44 1.62 -9.65 -0.82
N TYR A 45 0.52 -9.79 -1.56
CA TYR A 45 -0.78 -10.15 -1.04
C TYR A 45 -1.23 -11.45 -1.69
N LYS A 46 -1.54 -12.44 -0.85
CA LYS A 46 -2.03 -13.76 -1.28
C LYS A 46 -3.41 -13.97 -0.70
N PRO A 47 -4.49 -13.68 -1.45
CA PRO A 47 -5.85 -13.75 -0.90
C PRO A 47 -6.27 -15.15 -0.46
N ASP A 48 -5.64 -16.18 -1.02
CA ASP A 48 -5.99 -17.58 -0.69
C ASP A 48 -5.22 -18.12 0.51
N SER A 49 -4.27 -17.35 1.06
CA SER A 49 -3.49 -17.77 2.22
C SER A 49 -4.18 -17.39 3.52
N ASP A 50 -3.86 -18.12 4.59
CA ASP A 50 -4.40 -17.86 5.91
C ASP A 50 -3.86 -16.53 6.46
N LYS A 51 -4.70 -15.84 7.25
CA LYS A 51 -4.30 -14.66 8.00
C LYS A 51 -3.21 -14.95 9.01
N LYS A 52 -3.19 -16.19 9.53
CA LYS A 52 -2.20 -16.59 10.53
C LYS A 52 -0.85 -16.80 9.86
N LEU A 53 0.21 -16.40 10.59
CA LEU A 53 1.56 -16.60 10.11
C LEU A 53 1.83 -18.10 9.92
N SER A 54 2.30 -18.44 8.72
CA SER A 54 2.84 -19.77 8.47
C SER A 54 4.30 -19.83 8.95
N ASN A 55 4.93 -21.00 8.88
CA ASN A 55 6.34 -21.15 9.24
C ASN A 55 7.27 -20.31 8.33
N ASP A 56 6.83 -20.03 7.10
CA ASP A 56 7.54 -19.13 6.19
C ASP A 56 6.70 -17.85 6.04
N PRO A 57 7.23 -16.68 6.48
CA PRO A 57 6.50 -15.41 6.35
C PRO A 57 6.07 -15.08 4.92
N ARG A 58 6.80 -15.57 3.91
CA ARG A 58 6.46 -15.34 2.51
C ARG A 58 5.18 -16.04 2.08
N ASP A 59 4.75 -17.05 2.83
CA ASP A 59 3.52 -17.80 2.57
C ASP A 59 2.30 -17.20 3.28
N SER A 60 2.48 -16.17 4.10
CA SER A 60 1.38 -15.50 4.79
C SER A 60 0.55 -14.67 3.80
N ARG A 61 -0.67 -14.28 4.23
CA ARG A 61 -1.55 -13.46 3.38
C ARG A 61 -0.89 -12.16 2.96
N TYR A 62 -0.11 -11.54 3.85
CA TYR A 62 0.65 -10.32 3.57
C TYR A 62 2.11 -10.54 3.92
N PHE A 63 3.00 -10.23 2.99
CA PHE A 63 4.44 -10.21 3.21
C PHE A 63 4.99 -8.89 2.71
N THR A 64 5.66 -8.14 3.60
CA THR A 64 6.21 -6.83 3.25
C THR A 64 7.73 -6.87 3.32
N TYR A 65 8.36 -6.37 2.26
CA TYR A 65 9.79 -6.15 2.18
C TYR A 65 10.07 -4.67 1.90
N LYS A 66 10.98 -4.08 2.63
CA LYS A 66 11.48 -2.74 2.33
C LYS A 66 12.94 -2.63 2.70
N ASN A 67 13.62 -1.64 2.11
CA ASN A 67 14.97 -1.29 2.53
C ASN A 67 14.91 -0.84 4.00
N SER A 68 15.73 -1.46 4.86
CA SER A 68 15.64 -1.29 6.32
C SER A 68 15.88 0.14 6.81
N GLN A 69 16.53 0.96 6.01
CA GLN A 69 16.87 2.34 6.36
C GLN A 69 15.88 3.36 5.80
N THR A 70 14.82 2.90 5.14
CA THR A 70 13.96 3.78 4.36
C THR A 70 12.50 3.66 4.82
N LEU A 71 11.84 4.82 4.97
CA LEU A 71 10.40 4.85 5.16
C LEU A 71 9.72 4.55 3.82
N ALA A 72 8.72 3.70 3.84
CA ALA A 72 8.04 3.25 2.63
C ALA A 72 6.54 3.26 2.84
N VAL A 73 5.80 3.78 1.88
CA VAL A 73 4.33 3.80 1.91
C VAL A 73 3.78 3.36 0.56
N TRP A 74 2.54 2.93 0.58
CA TRP A 74 1.77 2.64 -0.62
C TRP A 74 0.83 3.80 -0.92
N GLY A 75 0.66 4.12 -2.21
CA GLY A 75 -0.39 5.04 -2.64
C GLY A 75 0.08 6.44 -2.97
N VAL A 76 1.39 6.70 -3.12
CA VAL A 76 1.91 8.03 -3.47
C VAL A 76 1.34 8.53 -4.80
N GLU A 77 0.95 7.65 -5.70
CA GLU A 77 0.30 7.98 -6.97
C GLU A 77 -1.06 8.64 -6.78
N SER A 78 -1.65 8.57 -5.59
CA SER A 78 -2.93 9.22 -5.29
C SER A 78 -2.77 10.65 -4.75
N LEU A 79 -1.54 11.11 -4.50
CA LEU A 79 -1.33 12.40 -3.84
C LEU A 79 -1.86 13.60 -4.64
N HIS A 80 -2.02 13.46 -5.94
CA HIS A 80 -2.58 14.52 -6.79
C HIS A 80 -4.10 14.68 -6.66
N LEU A 81 -4.81 13.72 -6.06
CA LEU A 81 -6.27 13.72 -6.02
C LEU A 81 -6.81 14.85 -5.13
N THR A 82 -6.25 15.01 -3.93
CA THR A 82 -6.63 16.10 -3.02
C THR A 82 -5.39 16.81 -2.49
N PRO A 83 -4.94 17.91 -3.14
CA PRO A 83 -3.63 18.54 -2.83
C PRO A 83 -3.50 19.06 -1.40
N ASN A 84 -4.62 19.41 -0.75
CA ASN A 84 -4.59 20.06 0.56
C ASN A 84 -4.78 19.07 1.73
N VAL A 85 -5.10 17.81 1.44
CA VAL A 85 -5.36 16.83 2.49
C VAL A 85 -4.88 15.46 2.03
N VAL A 86 -4.36 14.66 2.95
CA VAL A 86 -4.04 13.26 2.73
C VAL A 86 -4.54 12.44 3.90
N PHE A 87 -5.21 11.34 3.59
CA PHE A 87 -5.63 10.36 4.60
C PHE A 87 -4.55 9.31 4.73
N VAL A 88 -4.33 8.85 5.97
CA VAL A 88 -3.32 7.83 6.25
C VAL A 88 -4.01 6.65 6.89
N THR A 89 -3.82 5.48 6.30
CA THR A 89 -4.36 4.23 6.81
C THR A 89 -3.21 3.27 7.10
N GLU A 90 -3.49 2.21 7.85
CA GLU A 90 -2.50 1.17 8.08
C GLU A 90 -2.38 0.23 6.88
N GLY A 91 -3.50 -0.20 6.31
CA GLY A 91 -3.54 -1.21 5.25
C GLY A 91 -3.81 -0.65 3.86
N VAL A 92 -3.34 -1.39 2.85
CA VAL A 92 -3.49 -1.00 1.44
C VAL A 92 -4.97 -0.88 1.04
N PHE A 93 -5.81 -1.83 1.43
CA PHE A 93 -7.20 -1.83 0.97
C PHE A 93 -8.03 -0.70 1.57
N ASP A 94 -7.73 -0.26 2.78
CA ASP A 94 -8.39 0.91 3.35
C ASP A 94 -8.03 2.17 2.57
N ALA A 95 -6.75 2.34 2.22
CA ALA A 95 -6.31 3.46 1.39
C ALA A 95 -6.91 3.38 -0.02
N ALA A 96 -6.93 2.19 -0.61
CA ALA A 96 -7.50 1.98 -1.95
C ALA A 96 -8.94 2.42 -2.02
N ARG A 97 -9.74 2.12 -0.99
CA ARG A 97 -11.14 2.51 -0.91
C ARG A 97 -11.32 4.03 -0.90
N LEU A 98 -10.44 4.73 -0.20
CA LEU A 98 -10.44 6.19 -0.18
C LEU A 98 -10.06 6.76 -1.54
N THR A 99 -9.04 6.22 -2.19
CA THR A 99 -8.60 6.70 -3.51
C THR A 99 -9.66 6.45 -4.58
N GLU A 100 -10.43 5.37 -4.47
CA GLU A 100 -11.55 5.12 -5.38
C GLU A 100 -12.59 6.23 -5.29
N ARG A 101 -12.74 6.84 -4.11
CA ARG A 101 -13.64 7.97 -3.88
C ARG A 101 -13.04 9.31 -4.26
N GLY A 102 -11.84 9.33 -4.83
CA GLY A 102 -11.18 10.55 -5.29
C GLY A 102 -10.39 11.30 -4.23
N VAL A 103 -10.00 10.64 -3.15
CA VAL A 103 -9.28 11.25 -2.03
C VAL A 103 -7.85 10.71 -1.97
N SER A 104 -6.87 11.60 -1.76
CA SER A 104 -5.48 11.18 -1.56
C SER A 104 -5.35 10.36 -0.28
N ALA A 105 -4.75 9.16 -0.39
CA ALA A 105 -4.57 8.28 0.75
C ALA A 105 -3.27 7.50 0.65
N LEU A 106 -2.60 7.33 1.79
CA LEU A 106 -1.38 6.54 1.91
C LEU A 106 -1.60 5.41 2.90
N ALA A 107 -1.13 4.22 2.55
CA ALA A 107 -1.05 3.11 3.49
C ALA A 107 0.37 3.07 4.05
N VAL A 108 0.49 3.22 5.37
CA VAL A 108 1.81 3.31 6.01
C VAL A 108 2.35 1.97 6.47
N LEU A 109 1.51 0.95 6.53
CA LEU A 109 1.86 -0.40 6.96
C LEU A 109 2.49 -0.39 8.36
N SER A 110 2.72 -1.54 8.95
CA SER A 110 3.22 -1.63 10.33
C SER A 110 4.74 -1.55 10.46
N ASN A 111 5.47 -1.48 9.33
CA ASN A 111 6.93 -1.64 9.31
C ASN A 111 7.71 -0.34 9.43
N ASN A 112 7.03 0.81 9.54
CA ASN A 112 7.69 2.11 9.62
C ASN A 112 7.77 2.58 11.07
N PRO A 113 8.93 3.12 11.52
CA PRO A 113 9.04 3.71 12.85
C PRO A 113 8.11 4.93 12.97
N LYS A 114 7.26 4.96 14.01
CA LYS A 114 6.22 5.97 14.13
C LYS A 114 6.72 7.42 14.24
N PRO A 115 7.78 7.72 15.04
CA PRO A 115 8.25 9.10 15.13
C PRO A 115 8.80 9.65 13.82
N GLU A 116 9.59 8.84 13.11
CA GLU A 116 10.16 9.22 11.83
C GLU A 116 9.08 9.35 10.77
N LEU A 117 8.07 8.46 10.80
CA LEU A 117 6.95 8.52 9.88
C LEU A 117 6.15 9.80 10.07
N LYS A 118 5.90 10.22 11.30
CA LYS A 118 5.17 11.46 11.58
C LYS A 118 5.93 12.67 11.04
N ASN A 119 7.24 12.74 11.29
CA ASN A 119 8.08 13.82 10.78
C ASN A 119 8.10 13.83 9.26
N TRP A 120 8.17 12.66 8.65
CA TRP A 120 8.18 12.50 7.20
C TRP A 120 6.87 12.99 6.56
N LEU A 121 5.73 12.62 7.15
CA LEU A 121 4.43 13.04 6.64
C LEU A 121 4.23 14.55 6.75
N SER A 122 4.83 15.20 7.76
CA SER A 122 4.73 16.65 7.92
C SER A 122 5.38 17.40 6.75
N THR A 123 6.31 16.78 6.01
CA THR A 123 6.95 17.39 4.86
C THR A 123 6.03 17.52 3.64
N LEU A 124 4.88 16.85 3.65
CA LEU A 124 3.92 16.93 2.55
C LEU A 124 3.22 18.30 2.45
N ASN A 125 3.31 19.12 3.50
CA ASN A 125 2.72 20.45 3.53
C ASN A 125 1.22 20.44 3.22
N ARG A 126 0.50 19.48 3.80
CA ARG A 126 -0.95 19.37 3.71
C ARG A 126 -1.51 18.76 4.99
N LYS A 127 -2.82 18.89 5.19
CA LYS A 127 -3.47 18.28 6.36
C LYS A 127 -3.38 16.77 6.26
N VAL A 128 -2.90 16.13 7.32
CA VAL A 128 -2.82 14.67 7.44
C VAL A 128 -3.95 14.19 8.35
N VAL A 129 -4.71 13.24 7.86
CA VAL A 129 -5.86 12.68 8.59
C VAL A 129 -5.66 11.20 8.90
#